data_902dbbcc2d8a69e099889cab18ca4e43
#
_entry.id   902dbbcc2d8a69e099889cab18ca4e43
#
_cell.length_a   1.000
_cell.length_b   1.000
_cell.length_c   1.000
_cell.angle_alpha   90.00
_cell.angle_beta   90.00
_cell.angle_gamma   90.00
#
_symmetry.space_group_name_H-M   'P 1'
#
loop_
_entity.id
_entity.type
_entity.pdbx_description
1 polymer ?
#
loop_
_entity_poly.entity_id
_entity_poly.type
_entity_poly.pdbx_seq_one_letter_code
_entity_poly.pdbx_strand_id
1 'polypeptide(L)'
;MKKYVTAIVAMVCVVNALACEVCGCAVGGSTMGILPRFGRHFVGVKYNYTSFTSKHQTLFNGQKPVYSTEYFTTATLWGRYVPHKTVQLFAFVPYTYFARNEDGISTRTQGLGDITLMANYVLLNTTDSAKRKFKHALQIGGGIKLPLGATDRRDANGILPQNMQQGTGSFDVPINLLYTLRYKKAGMNVEAGYTVNNAGSNEYWYGNKFNGALRLFYWQDYRNTSFLPQIGINYEHRERDWYKPDGFLNFTGGDALSATVVADVYFYKMAVGVGVKQPLIYNWGGGSVTEKISFTSSIVYMF
;
A
#
# COMPACT_ATOMS: atom_id res chain seq x y z
N MET A 1 0.45 -1.60 -37.36
CA MET A 1 0.72 -1.07 -36.03
C MET A 1 -0.54 -0.63 -35.27
N LYS A 2 -1.51 0.05 -35.88
CA LYS A 2 -2.78 0.45 -35.18
C LYS A 2 -3.60 -0.73 -34.60
N LYS A 3 -3.65 -1.88 -35.28
CA LYS A 3 -4.41 -3.06 -34.81
C LYS A 3 -3.87 -3.71 -33.53
N TYR A 4 -2.58 -3.63 -33.27
CA TYR A 4 -1.98 -4.21 -32.04
C TYR A 4 -2.11 -3.31 -30.83
N VAL A 5 -2.19 -1.99 -31.03
CA VAL A 5 -2.45 -1.02 -29.95
C VAL A 5 -3.87 -1.17 -29.43
N THR A 6 -4.84 -1.39 -30.33
CA THR A 6 -6.23 -1.63 -29.95
C THR A 6 -6.42 -2.95 -29.21
N ALA A 7 -5.66 -3.99 -29.56
CA ALA A 7 -5.69 -5.27 -28.85
C ALA A 7 -5.09 -5.19 -27.42
N ILE A 8 -4.00 -4.40 -27.26
CA ILE A 8 -3.38 -4.17 -25.95
C ILE A 8 -4.29 -3.31 -25.05
N VAL A 9 -4.95 -2.30 -25.60
CA VAL A 9 -5.93 -1.48 -24.86
C VAL A 9 -7.17 -2.30 -24.50
N ALA A 10 -7.65 -3.19 -25.38
CA ALA A 10 -8.74 -4.10 -25.09
C ALA A 10 -8.39 -5.17 -24.05
N MET A 11 -7.12 -5.60 -23.97
CA MET A 11 -6.65 -6.58 -22.97
C MET A 11 -6.51 -5.97 -21.57
N VAL A 12 -6.33 -4.67 -21.46
CA VAL A 12 -6.28 -3.95 -20.16
C VAL A 12 -7.69 -3.72 -19.58
N CYS A 13 -8.73 -3.80 -20.40
CA CYS A 13 -10.11 -3.52 -19.98
C CYS A 13 -10.89 -4.73 -19.41
N VAL A 14 -10.29 -5.92 -19.27
CA VAL A 14 -11.02 -7.15 -18.88
C VAL A 14 -10.42 -7.83 -17.64
N VAL A 15 -9.85 -7.09 -16.71
CA VAL A 15 -9.53 -7.67 -15.41
C VAL A 15 -10.35 -6.98 -14.33
N ASN A 16 -11.47 -7.56 -13.99
CA ASN A 16 -12.17 -7.26 -12.75
C ASN A 16 -11.26 -7.71 -11.61
N ALA A 17 -10.51 -6.80 -11.02
CA ALA A 17 -9.61 -7.06 -9.93
C ALA A 17 -10.22 -6.50 -8.64
N LEU A 18 -10.11 -7.22 -7.57
CA LEU A 18 -10.62 -6.92 -6.23
C LEU A 18 -9.46 -6.93 -5.26
N ALA A 19 -9.38 -6.02 -4.34
CA ALA A 19 -8.16 -5.78 -3.61
C ALA A 19 -8.21 -5.45 -2.17
N CYS A 20 -7.21 -5.62 -1.42
CA CYS A 20 -7.15 -5.22 -0.07
C CYS A 20 -5.92 -4.78 0.64
N GLU A 21 -6.25 -4.26 1.76
CA GLU A 21 -5.38 -4.27 2.93
C GLU A 21 -6.09 -4.96 4.09
N VAL A 22 -5.60 -6.10 4.55
CA VAL A 22 -5.88 -6.55 5.90
C VAL A 22 -5.24 -5.53 6.80
N CYS A 23 -6.09 -4.70 7.31
CA CYS A 23 -5.77 -3.59 8.16
C CYS A 23 -5.29 -2.36 7.42
N GLY A 24 -6.27 -1.62 7.03
CA GLY A 24 -6.16 -0.29 6.52
C GLY A 24 -4.83 0.39 6.70
N CYS A 25 -4.20 0.72 5.63
CA CYS A 25 -3.05 1.58 5.51
C CYS A 25 -1.74 0.93 5.15
N ALA A 26 -1.58 0.60 3.91
CA ALA A 26 -0.27 0.75 3.32
C ALA A 26 -0.08 2.17 2.77
N VAL A 27 -0.28 3.19 3.55
CA VAL A 27 0.18 4.54 3.16
C VAL A 27 1.68 4.68 3.40
N GLY A 28 2.27 3.80 4.20
CA GLY A 28 3.72 3.72 4.38
C GLY A 28 4.38 2.55 3.65
N GLY A 29 3.63 1.54 3.22
CA GLY A 29 4.19 0.23 2.87
C GLY A 29 4.39 -0.07 1.42
N SER A 30 3.85 0.65 0.52
CA SER A 30 4.06 0.31 -0.87
C SER A 30 4.32 1.51 -1.74
N THR A 31 5.58 1.61 -2.11
CA THR A 31 5.96 2.22 -3.36
C THR A 31 5.48 3.65 -3.57
N MET A 32 6.16 4.59 -2.93
CA MET A 32 6.23 5.91 -3.55
C MET A 32 6.80 5.80 -4.97
N GLY A 33 7.23 4.59 -5.38
CA GLY A 33 7.81 4.29 -6.67
C GLY A 33 9.09 5.08 -6.92
N ILE A 34 9.99 4.53 -7.71
CA ILE A 34 11.11 5.32 -8.24
C ILE A 34 10.54 6.23 -9.32
N LEU A 35 10.04 7.40 -8.93
CA LEU A 35 9.59 8.39 -9.89
C LEU A 35 10.83 8.95 -10.63
N PRO A 36 10.93 8.82 -11.95
CA PRO A 36 12.16 9.06 -12.70
C PRO A 36 12.63 10.50 -12.70
N ARG A 37 11.76 11.41 -12.41
CA ARG A 37 12.07 12.84 -12.35
C ARG A 37 11.90 13.34 -10.93
N PHE A 38 12.96 13.20 -10.17
CA PHE A 38 13.09 13.84 -8.86
C PHE A 38 12.75 15.32 -9.00
N GLY A 39 11.81 15.82 -8.21
CA GLY A 39 11.47 17.25 -8.20
C GLY A 39 10.33 17.68 -9.14
N ARG A 40 9.58 16.79 -9.76
CA ARG A 40 8.36 17.15 -10.48
C ARG A 40 7.10 16.98 -9.64
N HIS A 41 6.13 17.86 -9.87
CA HIS A 41 4.77 17.66 -9.37
C HIS A 41 4.13 16.49 -10.11
N PHE A 42 3.25 15.80 -9.46
CA PHE A 42 2.41 14.82 -10.12
C PHE A 42 1.07 14.62 -9.41
N VAL A 43 0.12 14.09 -10.14
CA VAL A 43 -1.12 13.52 -9.64
C VAL A 43 -1.34 12.16 -10.29
N GLY A 44 -1.91 11.22 -9.58
CA GLY A 44 -2.15 9.88 -10.12
C GLY A 44 -3.18 9.11 -9.34
N VAL A 45 -3.56 7.97 -9.89
CA VAL A 45 -4.42 6.98 -9.24
C VAL A 45 -3.64 5.69 -9.11
N LYS A 46 -3.69 5.10 -7.93
CA LYS A 46 -3.12 3.81 -7.61
C LYS A 46 -4.24 2.87 -7.18
N TYR A 47 -4.21 1.67 -7.70
CA TYR A 47 -5.17 0.63 -7.41
C TYR A 47 -4.46 -0.58 -6.83
N ASN A 48 -4.95 -1.09 -5.71
CA ASN A 48 -4.37 -2.23 -5.02
C ASN A 48 -5.39 -3.35 -4.84
N TYR A 49 -4.94 -4.58 -4.95
CA TYR A 49 -5.68 -5.84 -4.71
C TYR A 49 -4.95 -6.78 -3.76
N THR A 50 -5.59 -7.17 -2.66
CA THR A 50 -5.16 -8.29 -1.83
C THR A 50 -6.37 -9.10 -1.36
N SER A 51 -6.22 -10.38 -1.16
CA SER A 51 -7.23 -11.22 -0.53
C SER A 51 -6.62 -12.08 0.56
N PHE A 52 -7.46 -12.44 1.52
CA PHE A 52 -7.09 -13.26 2.67
C PHE A 52 -8.10 -14.35 2.89
N THR A 53 -7.68 -15.42 3.53
CA THR A 53 -8.57 -16.42 4.10
C THR A 53 -8.32 -16.46 5.60
N SER A 54 -9.34 -16.19 6.39
CA SER A 54 -9.27 -16.21 7.85
C SER A 54 -9.95 -17.45 8.39
N LYS A 55 -9.30 -18.10 9.36
CA LYS A 55 -9.84 -19.23 10.12
C LYS A 55 -10.33 -18.70 11.46
N HIS A 56 -11.63 -18.80 11.70
CA HIS A 56 -12.22 -18.37 12.95
C HIS A 56 -12.13 -19.49 14.00
N GLN A 57 -11.81 -19.08 15.25
CA GLN A 57 -11.78 -20.02 16.36
C GLN A 57 -13.20 -20.46 16.72
N THR A 58 -13.36 -21.71 17.03
CA THR A 58 -14.64 -22.26 17.50
C THR A 58 -14.75 -22.12 19.02
N LEU A 59 -15.92 -21.71 19.50
CA LEU A 59 -16.18 -21.54 20.92
C LEU A 59 -16.29 -22.87 21.69
N PHE A 60 -16.58 -23.97 20.99
CA PHE A 60 -16.77 -25.28 21.61
C PHE A 60 -15.90 -26.35 20.95
N ASN A 61 -15.34 -27.24 21.76
CA ASN A 61 -14.59 -28.39 21.28
C ASN A 61 -15.47 -29.29 20.40
N GLY A 62 -14.96 -29.64 19.20
CA GLY A 62 -15.67 -30.47 18.23
C GLY A 62 -16.45 -29.73 17.14
N GLN A 63 -16.58 -28.42 17.20
CA GLN A 63 -17.11 -27.64 16.08
C GLN A 63 -16.09 -27.54 14.94
N LYS A 64 -16.57 -27.58 13.70
CA LYS A 64 -15.72 -27.34 12.52
C LYS A 64 -15.32 -25.87 12.47
N PRO A 65 -14.06 -25.55 12.17
CA PRO A 65 -13.63 -24.16 11.98
C PRO A 65 -14.44 -23.48 10.87
N VAL A 66 -14.88 -22.26 11.12
CA VAL A 66 -15.50 -21.41 10.11
C VAL A 66 -14.38 -20.67 9.37
N TYR A 67 -14.51 -20.58 8.06
CA TYR A 67 -13.57 -19.85 7.21
C TYR A 67 -14.25 -18.68 6.54
N SER A 68 -13.61 -17.52 6.55
CA SER A 68 -14.01 -16.41 5.70
C SER A 68 -12.97 -16.14 4.62
N THR A 69 -13.44 -15.71 3.45
CA THR A 69 -12.57 -15.16 2.42
C THR A 69 -12.86 -13.66 2.31
N GLU A 70 -11.82 -12.88 2.47
CA GLU A 70 -11.88 -11.43 2.52
C GLU A 70 -11.18 -10.84 1.31
N TYR A 71 -11.82 -9.86 0.72
CA TYR A 71 -11.35 -9.13 -0.45
C TYR A 71 -11.39 -7.65 -0.13
N PHE A 72 -10.32 -6.97 -0.34
CA PHE A 72 -10.23 -5.57 -0.02
C PHE A 72 -9.68 -4.77 -1.20
N THR A 73 -10.36 -3.84 -1.77
CA THR A 73 -10.00 -3.01 -2.92
C THR A 73 -9.73 -1.57 -2.48
N THR A 74 -8.62 -1.00 -2.90
CA THR A 74 -8.33 0.41 -2.64
C THR A 74 -7.91 1.12 -3.91
N ALA A 75 -8.68 2.11 -4.31
CA ALA A 75 -8.30 3.09 -5.31
C ALA A 75 -7.84 4.36 -4.60
N THR A 76 -6.55 4.70 -4.69
CA THR A 76 -6.00 5.88 -4.02
C THR A 76 -5.69 6.97 -5.04
N LEU A 77 -6.38 8.10 -4.94
CA LEU A 77 -5.93 9.34 -5.57
C LEU A 77 -4.74 9.86 -4.76
N TRP A 78 -3.59 10.07 -5.42
CA TRP A 78 -2.40 10.54 -4.74
C TRP A 78 -1.66 11.57 -5.57
N GLY A 79 -0.89 12.41 -4.89
CA GLY A 79 -0.14 13.45 -5.57
C GLY A 79 1.07 13.88 -4.78
N ARG A 80 2.01 14.49 -5.50
CA ARG A 80 3.19 15.13 -4.95
C ARG A 80 3.27 16.57 -5.44
N TYR A 81 3.39 17.47 -4.48
CA TYR A 81 3.73 18.88 -4.72
C TYR A 81 5.14 19.15 -4.18
N VAL A 82 5.95 19.84 -4.96
CA VAL A 82 7.35 20.16 -4.64
C VAL A 82 7.50 21.68 -4.54
N PRO A 83 7.22 22.27 -3.36
CA PRO A 83 7.35 23.72 -3.17
C PRO A 83 8.80 24.19 -3.24
N HIS A 84 9.74 23.35 -2.83
CA HIS A 84 11.17 23.62 -2.82
C HIS A 84 11.95 22.35 -3.18
N LYS A 85 13.17 22.47 -3.71
CA LYS A 85 14.03 21.34 -4.11
C LYS A 85 14.30 20.31 -2.99
N THR A 86 14.22 20.76 -1.74
CA THR A 86 14.45 19.92 -0.55
C THR A 86 13.17 19.48 0.14
N VAL A 87 11.99 19.94 -0.30
CA VAL A 87 10.71 19.62 0.37
C VAL A 87 9.73 19.05 -0.64
N GLN A 88 9.15 17.93 -0.31
CA GLN A 88 8.10 17.27 -1.08
C GLN A 88 6.89 17.03 -0.18
N LEU A 89 5.73 17.49 -0.61
CA LEU A 89 4.46 17.29 0.07
C LEU A 89 3.67 16.22 -0.70
N PHE A 90 3.07 15.30 0.04
CA PHE A 90 2.24 14.24 -0.53
C PHE A 90 0.85 14.26 0.10
N ALA A 91 -0.14 13.93 -0.71
CA ALA A 91 -1.50 13.69 -0.26
C ALA A 91 -1.98 12.34 -0.83
N PHE A 92 -2.70 11.58 -0.01
CA PHE A 92 -3.28 10.27 -0.36
C PHE A 92 -4.74 10.27 0.08
N VAL A 93 -5.64 10.03 -0.86
CA VAL A 93 -7.08 9.99 -0.66
C VAL A 93 -7.58 8.61 -1.12
N PRO A 94 -7.71 7.64 -0.22
CA PRO A 94 -8.15 6.29 -0.58
C PRO A 94 -9.67 6.21 -0.67
N TYR A 95 -10.16 5.51 -1.67
CA TYR A 95 -11.52 4.98 -1.75
C TYR A 95 -11.44 3.46 -1.66
N THR A 96 -12.13 2.88 -0.71
CA THR A 96 -12.05 1.46 -0.40
C THR A 96 -13.34 0.73 -0.74
N TYR A 97 -13.21 -0.51 -1.18
CA TYR A 97 -14.30 -1.47 -1.33
C TYR A 97 -13.87 -2.79 -0.70
N PHE A 98 -14.58 -3.23 0.31
CA PHE A 98 -14.29 -4.46 1.05
C PHE A 98 -15.43 -5.45 0.91
N ALA A 99 -15.10 -6.72 0.74
CA ALA A 99 -16.08 -7.81 0.68
C ALA A 99 -15.57 -8.99 1.52
N ARG A 100 -16.46 -9.63 2.26
CA ARG A 100 -16.21 -10.82 3.06
C ARG A 100 -17.28 -11.86 2.74
N ASN A 101 -16.83 -13.06 2.45
CA ASN A 101 -17.69 -14.21 2.27
C ASN A 101 -17.42 -15.22 3.39
N GLU A 102 -18.44 -15.52 4.18
CA GLU A 102 -18.40 -16.46 5.30
C GLU A 102 -19.65 -17.34 5.25
N ASP A 103 -19.48 -18.65 5.16
CA ASP A 103 -20.57 -19.64 5.10
C ASP A 103 -21.71 -19.29 4.12
N GLY A 104 -21.37 -18.75 2.94
CA GLY A 104 -22.33 -18.34 1.91
C GLY A 104 -22.96 -16.96 2.11
N ILE A 105 -22.66 -16.29 3.22
CA ILE A 105 -23.08 -14.91 3.49
C ILE A 105 -22.03 -13.96 2.94
N SER A 106 -22.45 -13.02 2.09
CA SER A 106 -21.56 -12.00 1.53
C SER A 106 -21.87 -10.64 2.13
N THR A 107 -20.90 -10.11 2.88
CA THR A 107 -20.95 -8.74 3.43
C THR A 107 -20.05 -7.84 2.61
N ARG A 108 -20.51 -6.63 2.31
CA ARG A 108 -19.79 -5.64 1.49
C ARG A 108 -19.87 -4.26 2.12
N THR A 109 -18.78 -3.51 2.00
CA THR A 109 -18.73 -2.13 2.47
C THR A 109 -17.82 -1.30 1.57
N GLN A 110 -18.12 -0.03 1.38
CA GLN A 110 -17.32 0.87 0.54
C GLN A 110 -17.40 2.31 1.02
N GLY A 111 -16.42 3.11 0.68
CA GLY A 111 -16.41 4.53 1.01
C GLY A 111 -15.02 5.14 0.97
N LEU A 112 -14.94 6.42 1.29
CA LEU A 112 -13.68 7.11 1.51
C LEU A 112 -13.02 6.54 2.77
N GLY A 113 -11.71 6.29 2.67
CA GLY A 113 -10.87 5.95 3.81
C GLY A 113 -10.23 7.18 4.44
N ASP A 114 -9.31 6.94 5.37
CA ASP A 114 -8.59 8.01 6.06
C ASP A 114 -7.60 8.70 5.12
N ILE A 115 -7.67 10.03 5.04
CA ILE A 115 -6.77 10.83 4.20
C ILE A 115 -5.42 10.96 4.91
N THR A 116 -4.33 10.78 4.18
CA THR A 116 -2.98 10.96 4.71
C THR A 116 -2.27 12.10 4.00
N LEU A 117 -1.67 12.98 4.78
CA LEU A 117 -0.81 14.08 4.33
C LEU A 117 0.59 13.85 4.86
N MET A 118 1.61 13.97 4.00
CA MET A 118 3.01 13.76 4.38
C MET A 118 3.90 14.86 3.82
N ALA A 119 4.98 15.14 4.55
CA ALA A 119 6.06 16.02 4.12
C ALA A 119 7.38 15.27 4.20
N ASN A 120 8.12 15.21 3.10
CA ASN A 120 9.45 14.62 3.03
C ASN A 120 10.50 15.70 2.83
N TYR A 121 11.59 15.61 3.60
CA TYR A 121 12.77 16.44 3.44
C TYR A 121 13.87 15.65 2.72
N VAL A 122 14.43 16.23 1.67
CA VAL A 122 15.49 15.64 0.87
C VAL A 122 16.83 15.97 1.52
N LEU A 123 17.41 15.00 2.23
CA LEU A 123 18.70 15.12 2.92
C LEU A 123 19.87 15.07 1.94
N LEU A 124 19.76 14.23 0.92
CA LEU A 124 20.79 14.04 -0.10
C LEU A 124 20.14 13.84 -1.46
N ASN A 125 20.60 14.60 -2.45
CA ASN A 125 20.21 14.38 -3.84
C ASN A 125 21.41 14.67 -4.76
N THR A 126 21.92 13.63 -5.41
CA THR A 126 23.00 13.73 -6.38
C THR A 126 22.55 13.26 -7.76
N THR A 127 21.25 13.07 -7.98
CA THR A 127 20.69 12.50 -9.22
C THR A 127 20.95 13.39 -10.43
N ASP A 128 21.01 14.70 -10.26
CA ASP A 128 21.23 15.68 -11.33
C ASP A 128 22.72 15.92 -11.64
N SER A 129 23.65 15.34 -10.85
CA SER A 129 25.06 15.52 -11.06
C SER A 129 25.57 14.68 -12.24
N ALA A 130 25.95 15.32 -13.33
CA ALA A 130 26.56 14.65 -14.48
C ALA A 130 27.92 14.00 -14.17
N LYS A 131 28.65 14.55 -13.20
CA LYS A 131 30.01 14.11 -12.83
C LYS A 131 30.05 12.85 -11.97
N ARG A 132 28.98 12.50 -11.27
CA ARG A 132 28.96 11.36 -10.34
C ARG A 132 28.50 10.09 -11.02
N LYS A 133 29.32 9.02 -10.89
CA LYS A 133 28.98 7.67 -11.36
C LYS A 133 27.86 7.04 -10.53
N PHE A 134 27.94 7.22 -9.20
CA PHE A 134 26.91 6.81 -8.25
C PHE A 134 26.00 8.01 -7.93
N LYS A 135 24.72 7.81 -8.09
CA LYS A 135 23.68 8.80 -7.81
C LYS A 135 22.87 8.35 -6.60
N HIS A 136 22.78 9.25 -5.63
CA HIS A 136 22.11 8.99 -4.36
C HIS A 136 20.94 9.95 -4.18
N ALA A 137 19.86 9.45 -3.62
CA ALA A 137 18.79 10.27 -3.11
C ALA A 137 18.35 9.69 -1.74
N LEU A 138 18.36 10.53 -0.71
CA LEU A 138 17.92 10.19 0.64
C LEU A 138 16.90 11.19 1.10
N GLN A 139 15.75 10.69 1.56
CA GLN A 139 14.67 11.48 2.10
C GLN A 139 14.21 10.89 3.43
N ILE A 140 13.84 11.78 4.33
CA ILE A 140 13.11 11.44 5.55
C ILE A 140 11.81 12.24 5.58
N GLY A 141 10.75 11.65 6.05
CA GLY A 141 9.46 12.31 6.09
C GLY A 141 8.60 11.87 7.25
N GLY A 142 7.55 12.63 7.46
CA GLY A 142 6.50 12.33 8.41
C GLY A 142 5.20 12.98 7.96
N GLY A 143 4.11 12.60 8.61
CA GLY A 143 2.81 13.09 8.22
C GLY A 143 1.75 12.87 9.28
N ILE A 144 0.52 13.10 8.86
CA ILE A 144 -0.67 12.85 9.67
C ILE A 144 -1.71 12.13 8.83
N LYS A 145 -2.32 11.11 9.40
CA LYS A 145 -3.51 10.45 8.87
C LYS A 145 -4.73 11.01 9.59
N LEU A 146 -5.68 11.53 8.83
CA LEU A 146 -6.90 12.15 9.30
C LEU A 146 -8.03 11.11 9.33
N PRO A 147 -8.78 10.95 10.44
CA PRO A 147 -9.83 9.96 10.59
C PRO A 147 -11.12 10.38 9.87
N LEU A 148 -11.12 10.38 8.55
CA LEU A 148 -12.25 10.79 7.72
C LEU A 148 -13.05 9.60 7.18
N GLY A 149 -12.49 8.40 7.28
CA GLY A 149 -13.19 7.15 6.94
C GLY A 149 -14.25 6.77 7.97
N ALA A 150 -15.32 6.13 7.52
CA ALA A 150 -16.37 5.65 8.41
C ALA A 150 -15.87 4.51 9.31
N THR A 151 -16.25 4.55 10.60
CA THR A 151 -15.84 3.58 11.64
C THR A 151 -17.01 2.84 12.29
N ASP A 152 -18.23 3.11 11.83
CA ASP A 152 -19.49 2.60 12.40
C ASP A 152 -20.36 1.86 11.37
N ARG A 153 -19.75 1.37 10.29
CA ARG A 153 -20.46 0.62 9.26
C ARG A 153 -21.09 -0.63 9.85
N ARG A 154 -22.36 -0.86 9.49
CA ARG A 154 -23.22 -1.92 10.01
C ARG A 154 -23.82 -2.75 8.88
N ASP A 155 -24.15 -3.99 9.19
CA ASP A 155 -25.04 -4.84 8.40
C ASP A 155 -26.26 -5.26 9.21
N ALA A 156 -27.00 -6.24 8.72
CA ALA A 156 -28.18 -6.78 9.42
C ALA A 156 -27.86 -7.42 10.78
N ASN A 157 -26.61 -7.81 11.02
CA ASN A 157 -26.13 -8.51 12.21
C ASN A 157 -25.48 -7.56 13.24
N GLY A 158 -25.27 -6.28 12.88
CA GLY A 158 -24.67 -5.29 13.78
C GLY A 158 -23.52 -4.51 13.18
N ILE A 159 -22.58 -4.06 14.03
CA ILE A 159 -21.37 -3.35 13.58
C ILE A 159 -20.44 -4.33 12.87
N LEU A 160 -19.97 -3.95 11.69
CA LEU A 160 -19.00 -4.75 10.93
C LEU A 160 -17.66 -4.86 11.66
N PRO A 161 -16.91 -5.95 11.47
CA PRO A 161 -15.57 -6.11 12.02
C PRO A 161 -14.67 -4.92 11.68
N GLN A 162 -13.69 -4.63 12.54
CA GLN A 162 -12.82 -3.45 12.39
C GLN A 162 -12.06 -3.43 11.06
N ASN A 163 -11.65 -4.59 10.55
CA ASN A 163 -11.01 -4.72 9.25
C ASN A 163 -11.95 -4.45 8.05
N MET A 164 -13.24 -4.36 8.27
CA MET A 164 -14.26 -4.01 7.26
C MET A 164 -14.70 -2.52 7.35
N GLN A 165 -14.16 -1.77 8.31
CA GLN A 165 -14.38 -0.33 8.41
C GLN A 165 -13.49 0.43 7.43
N GLN A 166 -13.93 1.59 6.92
CA GLN A 166 -13.16 2.40 5.98
C GLN A 166 -12.10 3.25 6.66
N GLY A 167 -12.30 3.59 7.93
CA GLY A 167 -11.40 4.41 8.73
C GLY A 167 -10.99 3.75 10.03
N THR A 168 -9.97 4.29 10.66
CA THR A 168 -9.51 3.84 11.98
C THR A 168 -10.12 4.64 13.13
N GLY A 169 -10.70 5.82 12.82
CA GLY A 169 -11.22 6.75 13.82
C GLY A 169 -10.15 7.45 14.64
N SER A 170 -8.88 7.31 14.27
CA SER A 170 -7.72 7.87 14.99
C SER A 170 -6.87 8.77 14.11
N PHE A 171 -6.24 9.78 14.73
CA PHE A 171 -5.16 10.55 14.12
C PHE A 171 -3.87 9.75 14.28
N ASP A 172 -3.32 9.24 13.18
CA ASP A 172 -2.09 8.46 13.21
C ASP A 172 -0.93 9.22 12.60
N VAL A 173 0.29 8.88 13.01
CA VAL A 173 1.51 9.57 12.59
C VAL A 173 2.39 8.62 11.79
N PRO A 174 2.34 8.65 10.45
CA PRO A 174 3.29 7.94 9.61
C PRO A 174 4.63 8.68 9.55
N ILE A 175 5.72 7.91 9.60
CA ILE A 175 7.10 8.35 9.42
C ILE A 175 7.73 7.49 8.34
N ASN A 176 8.57 8.06 7.47
CA ASN A 176 9.22 7.29 6.42
C ASN A 176 10.66 7.73 6.14
N LEU A 177 11.43 6.79 5.63
CA LEU A 177 12.76 6.99 5.09
C LEU A 177 12.83 6.32 3.72
N LEU A 178 13.35 7.04 2.73
CA LEU A 178 13.52 6.56 1.37
C LEU A 178 14.96 6.80 0.94
N TYR A 179 15.63 5.74 0.50
CA TYR A 179 16.97 5.82 -0.05
C TYR A 179 17.03 5.16 -1.42
N THR A 180 17.56 5.87 -2.40
CA THR A 180 17.79 5.36 -3.74
C THR A 180 19.26 5.50 -4.09
N LEU A 181 19.86 4.40 -4.54
CA LEU A 181 21.20 4.35 -5.11
C LEU A 181 21.08 3.90 -6.56
N ARG A 182 21.70 4.63 -7.48
CA ARG A 182 21.76 4.28 -8.90
C ARG A 182 23.19 4.37 -9.44
N TYR A 183 23.59 3.32 -10.13
CA TYR A 183 24.81 3.27 -10.91
C TYR A 183 24.46 2.99 -12.37
N LYS A 184 24.70 3.95 -13.26
CA LYS A 184 24.28 3.87 -14.68
C LYS A 184 22.80 3.55 -14.81
N LYS A 185 22.47 2.34 -15.29
CA LYS A 185 21.10 1.85 -15.52
C LYS A 185 20.55 1.00 -14.36
N ALA A 186 21.41 0.42 -13.54
CA ALA A 186 21.00 -0.40 -12.40
C ALA A 186 20.98 0.42 -11.12
N GLY A 187 20.13 0.03 -10.18
CA GLY A 187 20.07 0.65 -8.88
C GLY A 187 19.28 -0.15 -7.87
N MET A 188 19.23 0.41 -6.67
CA MET A 188 18.44 -0.12 -5.56
C MET A 188 17.65 1.00 -4.90
N ASN A 189 16.50 0.63 -4.39
CA ASN A 189 15.66 1.48 -3.55
C ASN A 189 15.43 0.78 -2.23
N VAL A 190 15.61 1.49 -1.13
CA VAL A 190 15.29 1.06 0.23
C VAL A 190 14.23 2.00 0.78
N GLU A 191 13.16 1.43 1.28
CA GLU A 191 12.07 2.15 1.95
C GLU A 191 11.91 1.58 3.35
N ALA A 192 11.73 2.45 4.33
CA ALA A 192 11.34 2.08 5.69
C ALA A 192 10.24 3.04 6.14
N GLY A 193 9.20 2.50 6.73
CA GLY A 193 8.08 3.26 7.26
C GLY A 193 7.67 2.75 8.64
N TYR A 194 7.27 3.66 9.51
CA TYR A 194 6.67 3.35 10.78
C TYR A 194 5.43 4.22 10.97
N THR A 195 4.34 3.62 11.39
CA THR A 195 3.11 4.36 11.70
C THR A 195 2.78 4.17 13.17
N VAL A 196 2.76 5.27 13.91
CA VAL A 196 2.23 5.31 15.26
C VAL A 196 0.72 5.48 15.14
N ASN A 197 -0.03 4.46 15.55
CA ASN A 197 -1.46 4.50 15.59
C ASN A 197 -1.93 4.94 16.98
N ASN A 198 -2.87 5.87 17.02
CA ASN A 198 -3.44 6.38 18.26
C ASN A 198 -4.81 5.75 18.57
N ALA A 199 -5.38 6.13 19.69
CA ALA A 199 -6.71 5.71 20.09
C ALA A 199 -7.78 6.11 19.07
N GLY A 200 -8.57 5.16 18.62
CA GLY A 200 -9.76 5.41 17.82
C GLY A 200 -10.96 5.83 18.65
N SER A 201 -12.01 6.32 17.98
CA SER A 201 -13.25 6.78 18.61
C SER A 201 -14.05 5.66 19.30
N ASN A 202 -13.83 4.40 18.94
CA ASN A 202 -14.61 3.23 19.38
C ASN A 202 -13.90 2.42 20.48
N GLU A 203 -13.05 3.05 21.28
CA GLU A 203 -12.24 2.37 22.30
C GLU A 203 -11.37 1.23 21.74
N TYR A 204 -11.01 1.36 20.46
CA TYR A 204 -10.18 0.43 19.71
C TYR A 204 -8.89 1.13 19.26
N TRP A 205 -7.74 0.49 19.51
CA TRP A 205 -6.42 0.95 19.07
C TRP A 205 -5.85 -0.06 18.09
N TYR A 206 -5.58 0.38 16.91
CA TYR A 206 -4.82 -0.43 15.97
C TYR A 206 -3.36 -0.52 16.41
N GLY A 207 -2.75 -1.68 16.31
CA GLY A 207 -1.32 -1.87 16.58
C GLY A 207 -0.45 -1.01 15.65
N ASN A 208 0.66 -0.52 16.18
CA ASN A 208 1.66 0.20 15.38
C ASN A 208 2.18 -0.67 14.24
N LYS A 209 2.63 -0.03 13.16
CA LYS A 209 3.03 -0.74 11.94
C LYS A 209 4.44 -0.34 11.52
N PHE A 210 5.25 -1.34 11.21
CA PHE A 210 6.52 -1.17 10.52
C PHE A 210 6.43 -1.82 9.14
N ASN A 211 7.00 -1.17 8.14
CA ASN A 211 7.18 -1.74 6.83
C ASN A 211 8.56 -1.38 6.29
N GLY A 212 9.23 -2.36 5.71
CA GLY A 212 10.51 -2.21 5.03
C GLY A 212 10.46 -2.81 3.65
N ALA A 213 11.10 -2.18 2.69
CA ALA A 213 11.24 -2.73 1.34
C ALA A 213 12.62 -2.49 0.77
N LEU A 214 13.14 -3.50 0.10
CA LEU A 214 14.36 -3.42 -0.70
C LEU A 214 14.01 -3.84 -2.12
N ARG A 215 14.25 -2.96 -3.11
CA ARG A 215 14.01 -3.24 -4.52
C ARG A 215 15.26 -2.98 -5.33
N LEU A 216 15.58 -3.90 -6.21
CA LEU A 216 16.56 -3.73 -7.27
C LEU A 216 15.82 -3.35 -8.54
N PHE A 217 16.37 -2.42 -9.30
CA PHE A 217 15.77 -1.95 -10.54
C PHE A 217 16.78 -1.82 -11.66
N TYR A 218 16.26 -1.88 -12.88
CA TYR A 218 17.02 -1.61 -14.08
C TYR A 218 16.30 -0.56 -14.93
N TRP A 219 17.00 0.52 -15.28
CA TRP A 219 16.47 1.64 -16.05
C TRP A 219 16.85 1.49 -17.51
N GLN A 220 15.88 1.26 -18.37
CA GLN A 220 16.10 1.16 -19.81
C GLN A 220 15.33 2.26 -20.56
N ASP A 221 16.08 3.15 -21.19
CA ASP A 221 15.52 4.16 -22.08
C ASP A 221 15.41 3.62 -23.52
N TYR A 222 14.29 3.88 -24.15
CA TYR A 222 14.05 3.59 -25.56
C TYR A 222 13.27 4.74 -26.20
N ARG A 223 13.94 5.59 -27.01
CA ARG A 223 13.34 6.82 -27.58
C ARG A 223 12.75 7.71 -26.51
N ASN A 224 11.43 7.95 -26.57
CA ASN A 224 10.69 8.80 -25.64
C ASN A 224 10.05 8.04 -24.48
N THR A 225 10.40 6.76 -24.31
CA THR A 225 9.84 5.87 -23.30
C THR A 225 10.97 5.31 -22.45
N SER A 226 10.77 5.25 -21.13
CA SER A 226 11.66 4.55 -20.21
C SER A 226 10.93 3.39 -19.59
N PHE A 227 11.57 2.24 -19.50
CA PHE A 227 11.07 1.02 -18.86
C PHE A 227 11.88 0.74 -17.61
N LEU A 228 11.21 0.50 -16.49
CA LEU A 228 11.79 0.30 -15.18
C LEU A 228 11.25 -0.99 -14.54
N PRO A 229 11.78 -2.17 -14.88
CA PRO A 229 11.51 -3.40 -14.14
C PRO A 229 12.19 -3.36 -12.78
N GLN A 230 11.50 -3.89 -11.78
CA GLN A 230 11.95 -3.96 -10.40
C GLN A 230 11.62 -5.33 -9.81
N ILE A 231 12.52 -5.83 -8.98
CA ILE A 231 12.31 -7.01 -8.14
C ILE A 231 12.74 -6.68 -6.72
N GLY A 232 12.03 -7.18 -5.74
CA GLY A 232 12.37 -6.87 -4.35
C GLY A 232 11.68 -7.74 -3.34
N ILE A 233 11.95 -7.42 -2.09
CA ILE A 233 11.35 -8.00 -0.91
C ILE A 233 10.70 -6.89 -0.09
N ASN A 234 9.58 -7.21 0.55
CA ASN A 234 8.92 -6.36 1.54
C ASN A 234 8.77 -7.14 2.83
N TYR A 235 9.06 -6.48 3.95
CA TYR A 235 8.78 -6.96 5.29
C TYR A 235 7.75 -6.05 5.93
N GLU A 236 6.73 -6.63 6.52
CA GLU A 236 5.66 -5.94 7.22
C GLU A 236 5.55 -6.54 8.62
N HIS A 237 5.53 -5.67 9.62
CA HIS A 237 5.26 -6.02 11.01
C HIS A 237 4.12 -5.15 11.53
N ARG A 238 3.24 -5.76 12.29
CA ARG A 238 2.16 -5.08 12.94
C ARG A 238 2.01 -5.58 14.37
N GLU A 239 1.96 -4.66 15.30
CA GLU A 239 1.65 -4.95 16.69
C GLU A 239 0.19 -5.44 16.81
N ARG A 240 -0.14 -6.08 17.93
CA ARG A 240 -1.51 -6.49 18.23
C ARG A 240 -2.37 -5.26 18.46
N ASP A 241 -3.61 -5.34 18.01
CA ASP A 241 -4.62 -4.35 18.33
C ASP A 241 -5.03 -4.47 19.79
N TRP A 242 -5.51 -3.38 20.34
CA TRP A 242 -6.01 -3.34 21.70
C TRP A 242 -7.45 -2.82 21.70
N TYR A 243 -8.31 -3.48 22.49
CA TYR A 243 -9.70 -3.11 22.66
C TYR A 243 -10.01 -2.99 24.15
N LYS A 244 -10.56 -1.85 24.59
CA LYS A 244 -10.67 -1.51 26.02
C LYS A 244 -11.33 -2.58 26.90
N PRO A 245 -12.44 -3.23 26.50
CA PRO A 245 -13.01 -4.31 27.31
C PRO A 245 -12.12 -5.55 27.45
N ASP A 246 -11.39 -5.93 26.39
CA ASP A 246 -10.74 -7.24 26.24
C ASP A 246 -9.21 -7.19 26.34
N GLY A 247 -8.60 -6.00 26.28
CA GLY A 247 -7.16 -5.82 26.23
C GLY A 247 -6.56 -6.12 24.86
N PHE A 248 -5.38 -6.74 24.80
CA PHE A 248 -4.73 -7.11 23.55
C PHE A 248 -5.46 -8.26 22.84
N LEU A 249 -5.78 -8.05 21.58
CA LEU A 249 -6.46 -9.02 20.74
C LEU A 249 -5.45 -9.99 20.09
N ASN A 250 -5.39 -11.22 20.59
CA ASN A 250 -4.40 -12.24 20.19
C ASN A 250 -4.52 -12.71 18.72
N PHE A 251 -5.66 -12.45 18.09
CA PHE A 251 -5.94 -12.80 16.69
C PHE A 251 -5.66 -11.65 15.71
N THR A 252 -4.99 -10.59 16.19
CA THR A 252 -4.56 -9.43 15.37
C THR A 252 -3.05 -9.30 15.35
N GLY A 253 -2.53 -8.42 14.49
CA GLY A 253 -1.09 -8.20 14.35
C GLY A 253 -0.37 -9.36 13.65
N GLY A 254 0.94 -9.31 13.63
CA GLY A 254 1.81 -10.33 13.05
C GLY A 254 2.85 -9.77 12.09
N ASP A 255 3.43 -10.67 11.31
CA ASP A 255 4.56 -10.41 10.41
C ASP A 255 4.31 -11.01 9.03
N ALA A 256 4.85 -10.36 8.00
CA ALA A 256 4.92 -10.95 6.66
C ALA A 256 6.21 -10.54 5.94
N LEU A 257 6.80 -11.50 5.25
CA LEU A 257 7.85 -11.31 4.26
C LEU A 257 7.30 -11.69 2.89
N SER A 258 7.38 -10.79 1.93
CA SER A 258 6.84 -10.98 0.59
C SER A 258 7.88 -10.68 -0.48
N ALA A 259 7.82 -11.37 -1.61
CA ALA A 259 8.52 -11.00 -2.82
C ALA A 259 7.65 -10.07 -3.68
N THR A 260 8.26 -9.12 -4.38
CA THR A 260 7.58 -8.22 -5.30
C THR A 260 8.26 -8.15 -6.65
N VAL A 261 7.45 -8.07 -7.69
CA VAL A 261 7.89 -7.74 -9.06
C VAL A 261 7.04 -6.57 -9.52
N VAL A 262 7.69 -5.52 -9.99
CA VAL A 262 7.03 -4.29 -10.47
C VAL A 262 7.62 -3.91 -11.82
N ALA A 263 6.80 -3.37 -12.70
CA ALA A 263 7.22 -2.81 -13.97
C ALA A 263 6.54 -1.45 -14.16
N ASP A 264 7.36 -0.40 -14.30
CA ASP A 264 6.88 0.94 -14.62
C ASP A 264 7.32 1.33 -16.04
N VAL A 265 6.42 1.98 -16.76
CA VAL A 265 6.67 2.54 -18.07
C VAL A 265 6.42 4.05 -18.02
N TYR A 266 7.42 4.81 -18.40
CA TYR A 266 7.37 6.27 -18.43
C TYR A 266 7.37 6.76 -19.87
N PHE A 267 6.39 7.55 -20.24
CA PHE A 267 6.29 8.13 -21.57
C PHE A 267 5.77 9.57 -21.48
N TYR A 268 6.51 10.51 -22.07
CA TYR A 268 6.22 11.94 -21.99
C TYR A 268 6.08 12.42 -20.53
N LYS A 269 4.86 12.77 -20.15
CA LYS A 269 4.49 13.25 -18.80
C LYS A 269 3.72 12.19 -17.99
N MET A 270 3.60 10.99 -18.49
CA MET A 270 2.84 9.92 -17.86
C MET A 270 3.76 8.80 -17.39
N ALA A 271 3.32 8.13 -16.31
CA ALA A 271 3.86 6.86 -15.88
C ALA A 271 2.72 5.87 -15.65
N VAL A 272 2.91 4.63 -16.07
CA VAL A 272 2.00 3.52 -15.80
C VAL A 272 2.81 2.41 -15.16
N GLY A 273 2.34 1.93 -14.02
CA GLY A 273 2.98 0.87 -13.26
C GLY A 273 2.05 -0.30 -13.02
N VAL A 274 2.60 -1.51 -13.00
CA VAL A 274 1.93 -2.73 -12.57
C VAL A 274 2.86 -3.52 -11.65
N GLY A 275 2.31 -4.18 -10.65
CA GLY A 275 3.09 -4.93 -9.68
C GLY A 275 2.33 -6.12 -9.12
N VAL A 276 3.10 -7.12 -8.70
CA VAL A 276 2.61 -8.31 -8.01
C VAL A 276 3.42 -8.48 -6.72
N LYS A 277 2.73 -8.73 -5.61
CA LYS A 277 3.31 -9.11 -4.31
C LYS A 277 2.89 -10.53 -3.98
N GLN A 278 3.87 -11.42 -3.80
CA GLN A 278 3.69 -12.81 -3.39
C GLN A 278 4.15 -12.95 -1.94
N PRO A 279 3.26 -13.24 -0.97
CA PRO A 279 3.66 -13.62 0.38
C PRO A 279 4.52 -14.88 0.36
N LEU A 280 5.65 -14.86 1.08
CA LEU A 280 6.59 -15.98 1.22
C LEU A 280 6.46 -16.62 2.60
N ILE A 281 6.51 -15.79 3.63
CA ILE A 281 6.41 -16.17 5.05
C ILE A 281 5.48 -15.16 5.70
N TYR A 282 4.49 -15.62 6.43
CA TYR A 282 3.57 -14.75 7.16
C TYR A 282 3.02 -15.44 8.40
N ASN A 283 2.72 -14.65 9.42
CA ASN A 283 2.12 -15.10 10.67
C ASN A 283 1.07 -14.07 11.15
N TRP A 284 0.08 -13.80 10.31
CA TRP A 284 -0.99 -12.88 10.63
C TRP A 284 -2.00 -13.49 11.61
N GLY A 285 -2.39 -12.73 12.64
CA GLY A 285 -3.38 -13.14 13.62
C GLY A 285 -3.01 -14.44 14.33
N GLY A 286 -1.71 -14.65 14.66
CA GLY A 286 -1.23 -15.88 15.26
C GLY A 286 -1.35 -17.11 14.35
N GLY A 287 -1.28 -16.91 13.02
CA GLY A 287 -1.38 -17.98 12.01
C GLY A 287 -2.82 -18.30 11.57
N SER A 288 -3.80 -17.55 12.06
CA SER A 288 -5.21 -17.74 11.65
C SER A 288 -5.57 -17.05 10.34
N VAL A 289 -4.71 -16.18 9.80
CA VAL A 289 -4.96 -15.45 8.56
C VAL A 289 -3.92 -15.79 7.50
N THR A 290 -4.39 -16.27 6.35
CA THR A 290 -3.59 -16.62 5.18
C THR A 290 -3.66 -15.49 4.16
N GLU A 291 -2.54 -14.81 3.92
CA GLU A 291 -2.42 -13.79 2.87
C GLU A 291 -2.23 -14.45 1.50
N LYS A 292 -2.93 -13.94 0.48
CA LYS A 292 -2.80 -14.40 -0.90
C LYS A 292 -2.03 -13.36 -1.76
N ILE A 293 -1.82 -13.71 -3.03
CA ILE A 293 -1.17 -12.81 -4.01
C ILE A 293 -1.93 -11.49 -4.08
N SER A 294 -1.16 -10.40 -4.07
CA SER A 294 -1.67 -9.04 -4.24
C SER A 294 -1.22 -8.43 -5.56
N PHE A 295 -2.07 -7.58 -6.13
CA PHE A 295 -1.79 -6.87 -7.37
C PHE A 295 -1.84 -5.36 -7.14
N THR A 296 -1.01 -4.62 -7.83
CA THR A 296 -1.00 -3.17 -7.83
C THR A 296 -0.95 -2.65 -9.24
N SER A 297 -1.70 -1.61 -9.54
CA SER A 297 -1.53 -0.83 -10.77
C SER A 297 -1.57 0.66 -10.47
N SER A 298 -0.93 1.47 -11.29
CA SER A 298 -0.89 2.92 -11.10
C SER A 298 -0.82 3.66 -12.42
N ILE A 299 -1.43 4.83 -12.46
CA ILE A 299 -1.30 5.80 -13.53
C ILE A 299 -0.98 7.15 -12.91
N VAL A 300 0.06 7.80 -13.39
CA VAL A 300 0.56 9.07 -12.85
C VAL A 300 0.77 10.07 -14.00
N TYR A 301 0.32 11.29 -13.81
CA TYR A 301 0.61 12.42 -14.70
C TYR A 301 1.56 13.40 -14.00
N MET A 302 2.66 13.74 -14.64
CA MET A 302 3.73 14.62 -14.14
C MET A 302 3.70 15.98 -14.87
N PHE A 303 3.84 17.06 -14.12
CA PHE A 303 3.80 18.43 -14.67
C PHE A 303 4.80 19.39 -14.02
#